data_0420bf77391570241fe4d8a7a90610c3
#
_entry.id   0420bf77391570241fe4d8a7a90610c3
#
_cell.length_a   1.000
_cell.length_b   1.000
_cell.length_c   1.000
_cell.angle_alpha   90.00
_cell.angle_beta   90.00
_cell.angle_gamma   90.00
#
_symmetry.space_group_name_H-M   'P 1'
#
loop_
_entity.id
_entity.type
_entity.pdbx_description
1 polymer ?
#
loop_
_entity_poly.entity_id
_entity_poly.type
_entity_poly.pdbx_seq_one_letter_code
_entity_poly.pdbx_strand_id
1 'polypeptide(L)'
;MDPALAQLELAVVGHMEWVSFVAVEQLPLAGVVQHASAYREEPAGAGAVAAVQLARLTGRRVHFFTALGRDATGEQAAARLQQLGLELHVAWRASSSRRGVSFVDRAGERSITVIGERLNPQADDPLPWSLLAGCDGVFVTAADGAALQHCRRARVLTATPRLRLPVLEASGVALDALIGSALDPAEQVPAGSLSRLPGLRIATEGAQGGWSSPGGRYAAEPLQGAVVDSYGCGDSFAAGVTAGLAAGWSAAEAIALGARCGAACAGVFGPYPAG
;
A
#
# COMPACT_ATOMS: atom_id res chain seq x y z
N MET A 1 11.11 -18.51 3.16
CA MET A 1 11.40 -17.06 3.39
C MET A 1 12.84 -16.81 3.00
N ASP A 2 13.10 -15.76 2.23
CA ASP A 2 14.46 -15.39 1.83
C ASP A 2 15.21 -14.82 3.06
N PRO A 3 16.42 -15.32 3.37
CA PRO A 3 17.18 -14.86 4.54
C PRO A 3 17.51 -13.36 4.51
N ALA A 4 17.71 -12.77 3.31
CA ALA A 4 17.97 -11.35 3.16
C ALA A 4 16.76 -10.49 3.57
N LEU A 5 15.53 -10.96 3.26
CA LEU A 5 14.29 -10.27 3.66
C LEU A 5 14.02 -10.41 5.16
N ALA A 6 14.36 -11.56 5.76
CA ALA A 6 14.09 -11.84 7.16
C ALA A 6 14.88 -10.97 8.16
N GLN A 7 15.90 -10.24 7.70
CA GLN A 7 16.72 -9.37 8.54
C GLN A 7 16.35 -7.88 8.44
N LEU A 8 15.48 -7.51 7.50
CA LEU A 8 15.15 -6.11 7.24
C LEU A 8 14.32 -5.48 8.35
N GLU A 9 14.67 -4.27 8.71
CA GLU A 9 13.82 -3.35 9.49
C GLU A 9 13.07 -2.45 8.52
N LEU A 10 11.75 -2.63 8.46
CA LEU A 10 10.91 -1.95 7.48
C LEU A 10 9.80 -1.15 8.15
N ALA A 11 9.42 -0.06 7.48
CA ALA A 11 8.28 0.75 7.91
C ALA A 11 7.38 1.15 6.75
N VAL A 12 6.12 1.41 7.08
CA VAL A 12 5.16 2.07 6.19
C VAL A 12 4.66 3.33 6.89
N VAL A 13 4.55 4.42 6.14
CA VAL A 13 3.91 5.66 6.58
C VAL A 13 2.70 5.89 5.68
N GLY A 14 1.49 5.85 6.25
CA GLY A 14 0.33 5.88 5.37
C GLY A 14 -1.02 5.84 6.06
N HIS A 15 -2.06 5.87 5.24
CA HIS A 15 -3.44 5.80 5.69
C HIS A 15 -3.95 4.36 5.82
N MET A 16 -4.98 4.21 6.62
CA MET A 16 -5.79 3.02 6.79
C MET A 16 -7.26 3.35 6.56
N GLU A 17 -8.01 2.38 6.09
CA GLU A 17 -9.47 2.42 5.96
C GLU A 17 -10.04 1.12 6.53
N TRP A 18 -11.15 1.19 7.29
CA TRP A 18 -11.91 0.00 7.66
C TRP A 18 -12.84 -0.37 6.51
N VAL A 19 -12.60 -1.48 5.85
CA VAL A 19 -13.28 -1.84 4.60
C VAL A 19 -14.14 -3.08 4.77
N SER A 20 -15.42 -2.95 4.38
CA SER A 20 -16.32 -4.07 4.16
C SER A 20 -16.10 -4.62 2.75
N PHE A 21 -15.62 -5.84 2.65
CA PHE A 21 -15.46 -6.59 1.39
C PHE A 21 -16.71 -7.43 1.15
N VAL A 22 -17.33 -7.26 0.00
CA VAL A 22 -18.63 -7.86 -0.36
C VAL A 22 -18.49 -8.53 -1.71
N ALA A 23 -18.48 -9.87 -1.73
CA ALA A 23 -18.52 -10.62 -2.99
C ALA A 23 -19.97 -10.71 -3.49
N VAL A 24 -20.19 -10.38 -4.75
CA VAL A 24 -21.49 -10.32 -5.38
C VAL A 24 -21.51 -11.04 -6.73
N GLU A 25 -22.68 -11.36 -7.24
CA GLU A 25 -22.83 -11.94 -8.58
C GLU A 25 -22.39 -10.95 -9.67
N GLN A 26 -22.83 -9.70 -9.53
CA GLN A 26 -22.52 -8.56 -10.38
C GLN A 26 -22.41 -7.30 -9.55
N LEU A 27 -21.66 -6.31 -10.01
CA LEU A 27 -21.54 -5.03 -9.31
C LEU A 27 -22.92 -4.39 -9.13
N PRO A 28 -23.17 -3.64 -8.02
CA PRO A 28 -24.47 -3.07 -7.71
C PRO A 28 -25.05 -2.22 -8.83
N LEU A 29 -26.31 -2.47 -9.18
CA LEU A 29 -27.07 -1.73 -10.16
C LEU A 29 -28.24 -0.99 -9.48
N ALA A 30 -28.64 0.14 -10.05
CA ALA A 30 -29.76 0.93 -9.54
C ALA A 30 -31.06 0.10 -9.50
N GLY A 31 -31.76 0.11 -8.36
CA GLY A 31 -33.05 -0.57 -8.18
C GLY A 31 -32.97 -2.09 -7.98
N VAL A 32 -31.76 -2.68 -7.97
CA VAL A 32 -31.59 -4.13 -7.79
C VAL A 32 -31.21 -4.44 -6.34
N VAL A 33 -31.89 -5.48 -5.77
CA VAL A 33 -31.51 -6.09 -4.48
C VAL A 33 -30.85 -7.44 -4.78
N GLN A 34 -29.65 -7.65 -4.25
CA GLN A 34 -28.91 -8.92 -4.40
C GLN A 34 -28.35 -9.37 -3.06
N HIS A 35 -28.03 -10.65 -2.94
CA HIS A 35 -27.36 -11.21 -1.78
C HIS A 35 -25.84 -11.31 -2.03
N ALA A 36 -25.06 -10.97 -1.01
CA ALA A 36 -23.62 -11.23 -1.01
C ALA A 36 -23.37 -12.73 -0.93
N SER A 37 -22.44 -13.24 -1.74
CA SER A 37 -21.97 -14.62 -1.68
C SER A 37 -20.89 -14.83 -0.61
N ALA A 38 -20.13 -13.77 -0.29
CA ALA A 38 -19.17 -13.74 0.82
C ALA A 38 -19.05 -12.31 1.37
N TYR A 39 -18.68 -12.21 2.64
CA TYR A 39 -18.49 -10.95 3.34
C TYR A 39 -17.38 -11.05 4.38
N ARG A 40 -16.58 -10.00 4.48
CA ARG A 40 -15.61 -9.82 5.58
C ARG A 40 -15.29 -8.34 5.76
N GLU A 41 -14.83 -8.00 6.96
CA GLU A 41 -14.30 -6.66 7.25
C GLU A 41 -12.84 -6.77 7.67
N GLU A 42 -12.02 -5.87 7.16
CA GLU A 42 -10.60 -5.80 7.52
C GLU A 42 -10.10 -4.34 7.49
N PRO A 43 -9.10 -4.01 8.32
CA PRO A 43 -8.36 -2.78 8.12
C PRO A 43 -7.56 -2.91 6.81
N ALA A 44 -7.74 -1.96 5.91
CA ALA A 44 -7.20 -1.97 4.57
C ALA A 44 -6.72 -0.57 4.17
N GLY A 45 -6.77 -0.21 2.89
CA GLY A 45 -6.12 0.99 2.36
C GLY A 45 -4.64 0.76 2.11
N ALA A 46 -4.05 1.57 1.25
CA ALA A 46 -2.71 1.33 0.70
C ALA A 46 -1.64 1.14 1.78
N GLY A 47 -1.67 1.95 2.86
CA GLY A 47 -0.69 1.84 3.94
C GLY A 47 -0.79 0.53 4.71
N ALA A 48 -2.00 0.14 5.12
CA ALA A 48 -2.21 -1.09 5.87
C ALA A 48 -1.89 -2.33 5.04
N VAL A 49 -2.33 -2.38 3.77
CA VAL A 49 -2.05 -3.50 2.87
C VAL A 49 -0.56 -3.69 2.67
N ALA A 50 0.17 -2.61 2.36
CA ALA A 50 1.60 -2.67 2.17
C ALA A 50 2.34 -3.10 3.46
N ALA A 51 1.94 -2.59 4.63
CA ALA A 51 2.57 -2.93 5.90
C ALA A 51 2.39 -4.43 6.24
N VAL A 52 1.19 -4.96 6.07
CA VAL A 52 0.91 -6.39 6.29
C VAL A 52 1.66 -7.25 5.28
N GLN A 53 1.75 -6.83 4.02
CA GLN A 53 2.54 -7.55 3.01
C GLN A 53 4.03 -7.58 3.38
N LEU A 54 4.60 -6.48 3.87
CA LEU A 54 5.99 -6.45 4.35
C LEU A 54 6.21 -7.36 5.55
N ALA A 55 5.28 -7.37 6.52
CA ALA A 55 5.36 -8.26 7.68
C ALA A 55 5.35 -9.74 7.26
N ARG A 56 4.58 -10.10 6.23
CA ARG A 56 4.55 -11.46 5.67
C ARG A 56 5.83 -11.84 4.95
N LEU A 57 6.41 -10.90 4.18
CA LEU A 57 7.66 -11.13 3.45
C LEU A 57 8.84 -11.35 4.40
N THR A 58 8.90 -10.59 5.49
CA THR A 58 10.00 -10.64 6.44
C THR A 58 9.81 -11.65 7.56
N GLY A 59 8.55 -12.01 7.87
CA GLY A 59 8.20 -12.78 9.07
C GLY A 59 8.44 -12.00 10.37
N ARG A 60 8.62 -10.70 10.29
CA ARG A 60 8.91 -9.79 11.42
C ARG A 60 7.81 -8.76 11.58
N ARG A 61 7.76 -8.12 12.73
CA ARG A 61 6.93 -6.93 12.92
C ARG A 61 7.45 -5.79 12.06
N VAL A 62 6.52 -5.08 11.41
CA VAL A 62 6.80 -3.91 10.58
C VAL A 62 6.21 -2.68 11.26
N HIS A 63 6.97 -1.61 11.34
CA HIS A 63 6.49 -0.33 11.85
C HIS A 63 5.45 0.27 10.91
N PHE A 64 4.26 0.57 11.43
CA PHE A 64 3.23 1.25 10.66
C PHE A 64 2.83 2.57 11.34
N PHE A 65 3.23 3.67 10.73
CA PHE A 65 2.90 5.03 11.13
C PHE A 65 1.62 5.45 10.41
N THR A 66 0.56 5.68 11.17
CA THR A 66 -0.77 5.98 10.60
C THR A 66 -1.54 6.96 11.47
N ALA A 67 -2.69 7.44 10.97
CA ALA A 67 -3.64 8.21 11.75
C ALA A 67 -5.01 7.54 11.73
N LEU A 68 -5.64 7.43 12.88
CA LEU A 68 -6.95 6.81 13.08
C LEU A 68 -7.88 7.76 13.82
N GLY A 69 -9.18 7.62 13.60
CA GLY A 69 -10.18 8.26 14.44
C GLY A 69 -10.18 7.67 15.84
N ARG A 70 -10.44 8.50 16.84
CA ARG A 70 -10.64 8.04 18.23
C ARG A 70 -12.07 7.55 18.39
N ASP A 71 -12.39 6.47 17.69
CA ASP A 71 -13.70 5.82 17.68
C ASP A 71 -13.55 4.29 17.73
N ALA A 72 -14.66 3.58 17.91
CA ALA A 72 -14.67 2.11 18.00
C ALA A 72 -14.06 1.45 16.74
N THR A 73 -14.24 2.05 15.55
CA THR A 73 -13.67 1.56 14.29
C THR A 73 -12.14 1.68 14.30
N GLY A 74 -11.61 2.82 14.77
CA GLY A 74 -10.16 3.02 14.87
C GLY A 74 -9.51 2.07 15.90
N GLU A 75 -10.16 1.86 17.05
CA GLU A 75 -9.69 0.92 18.06
C GLU A 75 -9.69 -0.52 17.55
N GLN A 76 -10.77 -0.94 16.88
CA GLN A 76 -10.88 -2.25 16.26
C GLN A 76 -9.81 -2.46 15.18
N ALA A 77 -9.59 -1.45 14.34
CA ALA A 77 -8.58 -1.49 13.30
C ALA A 77 -7.17 -1.61 13.90
N ALA A 78 -6.85 -0.83 14.93
CA ALA A 78 -5.55 -0.90 15.61
C ALA A 78 -5.30 -2.29 16.18
N ALA A 79 -6.28 -2.86 16.89
CA ALA A 79 -6.17 -4.19 17.47
C ALA A 79 -5.95 -5.26 16.37
N ARG A 80 -6.69 -5.18 15.26
CA ARG A 80 -6.57 -6.14 14.16
C ARG A 80 -5.21 -6.04 13.45
N LEU A 81 -4.72 -4.82 13.19
CA LEU A 81 -3.41 -4.60 12.56
C LEU A 81 -2.26 -5.15 13.40
N GLN A 82 -2.33 -5.03 14.74
CA GLN A 82 -1.36 -5.65 15.64
C GLN A 82 -1.35 -7.18 15.53
N GLN A 83 -2.54 -7.80 15.42
CA GLN A 83 -2.67 -9.24 15.18
C GLN A 83 -2.08 -9.66 13.82
N LEU A 84 -2.11 -8.78 12.83
CA LEU A 84 -1.53 -8.99 11.50
C LEU A 84 -0.01 -8.77 11.46
N GLY A 85 0.64 -8.59 12.61
CA GLY A 85 2.09 -8.51 12.74
C GLY A 85 2.67 -7.11 12.63
N LEU A 86 1.87 -6.06 12.88
CA LEU A 86 2.37 -4.70 12.82
C LEU A 86 2.72 -4.12 14.20
N GLU A 87 3.76 -3.30 14.24
CA GLU A 87 4.06 -2.40 15.33
C GLU A 87 3.49 -1.03 15.00
N LEU A 88 2.37 -0.68 15.65
CA LEU A 88 1.60 0.50 15.30
C LEU A 88 2.08 1.75 16.02
N HIS A 89 2.21 2.83 15.26
CA HIS A 89 2.42 4.19 15.73
C HIS A 89 1.26 5.05 15.24
N VAL A 90 0.30 5.33 16.12
CA VAL A 90 -0.99 5.91 15.75
C VAL A 90 -1.11 7.36 16.21
N ALA A 91 -1.34 8.27 15.28
CA ALA A 91 -1.81 9.63 15.56
C ALA A 91 -3.35 9.60 15.62
N TRP A 92 -3.89 9.71 16.84
CA TRP A 92 -5.33 9.69 17.06
C TRP A 92 -5.96 11.03 16.72
N ARG A 93 -7.02 11.01 15.89
CA ARG A 93 -7.79 12.18 15.46
C ARG A 93 -9.15 12.24 16.13
N ALA A 94 -9.68 13.46 16.27
CA ALA A 94 -11.07 13.68 16.74
C ALA A 94 -12.10 13.31 15.64
N SER A 95 -11.71 13.37 14.37
CA SER A 95 -12.54 12.93 13.24
C SER A 95 -12.69 11.42 13.21
N SER A 96 -13.83 10.96 12.64
CA SER A 96 -14.12 9.52 12.52
C SER A 96 -13.11 8.80 11.62
N SER A 97 -12.86 7.54 11.96
CA SER A 97 -12.07 6.63 11.13
C SER A 97 -12.70 6.49 9.75
N ARG A 98 -11.86 6.54 8.70
CA ARG A 98 -12.29 6.35 7.32
C ARG A 98 -12.74 4.91 7.10
N ARG A 99 -13.82 4.77 6.36
CA ARG A 99 -14.41 3.47 5.99
C ARG A 99 -14.47 3.32 4.48
N GLY A 100 -14.60 2.09 4.03
CA GLY A 100 -14.86 1.75 2.64
C GLY A 100 -15.81 0.57 2.50
N VAL A 101 -16.44 0.47 1.35
CA VAL A 101 -17.13 -0.73 0.88
C VAL A 101 -16.53 -1.10 -0.46
N SER A 102 -16.02 -2.31 -0.58
CA SER A 102 -15.47 -2.86 -1.82
C SER A 102 -16.38 -4.00 -2.27
N PHE A 103 -17.12 -3.79 -3.35
CA PHE A 103 -17.82 -4.85 -4.04
C PHE A 103 -16.90 -5.50 -5.06
N VAL A 104 -16.87 -6.83 -5.11
CA VAL A 104 -16.17 -7.60 -6.13
C VAL A 104 -17.12 -8.60 -6.76
N ASP A 105 -17.15 -8.64 -8.09
CA ASP A 105 -17.99 -9.57 -8.85
C ASP A 105 -17.26 -10.88 -9.19
N ARG A 106 -17.94 -11.80 -9.89
CA ARG A 106 -17.36 -13.09 -10.32
C ARG A 106 -16.19 -12.97 -11.29
N ALA A 107 -16.04 -11.84 -11.97
CA ALA A 107 -14.92 -11.58 -12.85
C ALA A 107 -13.70 -11.02 -12.12
N GLY A 108 -13.83 -10.74 -10.80
CA GLY A 108 -12.79 -10.08 -10.00
C GLY A 108 -12.75 -8.56 -10.22
N GLU A 109 -13.74 -8.01 -10.94
CA GLU A 109 -13.90 -6.56 -11.09
C GLU A 109 -14.48 -5.96 -9.81
N ARG A 110 -14.01 -4.75 -9.49
CA ARG A 110 -14.39 -4.13 -8.22
C ARG A 110 -14.95 -2.72 -8.39
N SER A 111 -15.82 -2.36 -7.44
CA SER A 111 -16.25 -0.99 -7.21
C SER A 111 -16.03 -0.65 -5.74
N ILE A 112 -15.35 0.47 -5.48
CA ILE A 112 -15.04 0.91 -4.12
C ILE A 112 -15.72 2.24 -3.85
N THR A 113 -16.46 2.30 -2.75
CA THR A 113 -17.00 3.55 -2.21
C THR A 113 -16.34 3.84 -0.88
N VAL A 114 -15.75 5.02 -0.75
CA VAL A 114 -15.11 5.46 0.50
C VAL A 114 -16.00 6.43 1.26
N ILE A 115 -15.94 6.37 2.59
CA ILE A 115 -16.77 7.15 3.52
C ILE A 115 -15.83 7.85 4.50
N GLY A 116 -15.91 9.17 4.57
CA GLY A 116 -15.07 10.00 5.42
C GLY A 116 -13.76 10.43 4.76
N GLU A 117 -13.07 11.30 5.47
CA GLU A 117 -11.80 11.89 5.01
C GLU A 117 -10.64 10.92 5.20
N ARG A 118 -9.60 11.09 4.36
CA ARG A 118 -8.35 10.36 4.55
C ARG A 118 -7.60 10.94 5.74
N LEU A 119 -7.42 10.14 6.78
CA LEU A 119 -6.56 10.47 7.89
C LEU A 119 -5.13 10.02 7.56
N ASN A 120 -4.18 10.92 7.71
CA ASN A 120 -2.77 10.62 7.49
C ASN A 120 -1.90 11.19 8.61
N PRO A 121 -0.73 10.58 8.87
CA PRO A 121 0.22 11.11 9.82
C PRO A 121 0.82 12.42 9.31
N GLN A 122 1.12 13.31 10.25
CA GLN A 122 1.71 14.63 10.02
C GLN A 122 3.02 14.74 10.83
N ALA A 123 3.94 15.56 10.36
CA ALA A 123 5.26 15.67 10.98
C ALA A 123 5.23 16.12 12.45
N ASP A 124 4.24 16.90 12.82
CA ASP A 124 4.05 17.42 14.19
C ASP A 124 3.27 16.44 15.11
N ASP A 125 2.80 15.31 14.58
CA ASP A 125 2.24 14.26 15.41
C ASP A 125 3.29 13.71 16.40
N PRO A 126 2.88 13.39 17.64
CA PRO A 126 3.78 12.82 18.65
C PRO A 126 4.12 11.34 18.35
N LEU A 127 4.57 11.07 17.12
CA LEU A 127 4.99 9.75 16.67
C LEU A 127 6.50 9.58 16.84
N PRO A 128 7.00 8.36 17.02
CA PRO A 128 8.43 8.10 17.20
C PRO A 128 9.19 8.15 15.86
N TRP A 129 9.16 9.30 15.20
CA TRP A 129 9.76 9.50 13.87
C TRP A 129 11.24 9.13 13.78
N SER A 130 11.95 9.17 14.91
CA SER A 130 13.37 8.80 14.98
C SER A 130 13.62 7.33 14.60
N LEU A 131 12.66 6.43 14.77
CA LEU A 131 12.77 5.03 14.41
C LEU A 131 13.03 4.84 12.91
N LEU A 132 12.51 5.74 12.06
CA LEU A 132 12.67 5.64 10.61
C LEU A 132 14.14 5.74 10.18
N ALA A 133 15.02 6.35 10.97
CA ALA A 133 16.44 6.42 10.68
C ALA A 133 17.15 5.05 10.79
N GLY A 134 16.57 4.11 11.51
CA GLY A 134 17.06 2.74 11.63
C GLY A 134 16.45 1.76 10.61
N CYS A 135 15.49 2.22 9.79
CA CYS A 135 14.84 1.36 8.81
C CYS A 135 15.68 1.19 7.55
N ASP A 136 15.74 -0.06 7.06
CA ASP A 136 16.31 -0.39 5.76
C ASP A 136 15.45 0.12 4.61
N GLY A 137 14.14 0.11 4.77
CA GLY A 137 13.20 0.62 3.79
C GLY A 137 11.94 1.22 4.40
N VAL A 138 11.48 2.31 3.81
CA VAL A 138 10.20 2.96 4.14
C VAL A 138 9.37 3.13 2.88
N PHE A 139 8.12 2.68 2.93
CA PHE A 139 7.14 2.95 1.88
C PHE A 139 6.11 3.98 2.37
N VAL A 140 5.88 5.02 1.58
CA VAL A 140 4.95 6.10 1.95
C VAL A 140 3.75 6.12 1.02
N THR A 141 2.56 6.02 1.61
CA THR A 141 1.29 6.10 0.87
C THR A 141 0.47 7.35 1.19
N ALA A 142 0.67 7.93 2.36
CA ALA A 142 0.01 9.18 2.78
C ALA A 142 0.78 9.81 3.95
N ALA A 143 1.13 11.07 3.80
CA ALA A 143 1.78 11.90 4.82
C ALA A 143 1.71 13.37 4.37
N ASP A 144 2.06 14.31 5.24
CA ASP A 144 2.37 15.68 4.81
C ASP A 144 3.82 15.79 4.29
N GLY A 145 4.14 16.92 3.65
CA GLY A 145 5.47 17.13 3.06
C GLY A 145 6.60 17.16 4.10
N ALA A 146 6.34 17.62 5.31
CA ALA A 146 7.33 17.67 6.38
C ALA A 146 7.62 16.27 6.96
N ALA A 147 6.61 15.40 7.05
CA ALA A 147 6.81 14.02 7.49
C ALA A 147 7.70 13.22 6.52
N LEU A 148 7.71 13.56 5.23
CA LEU A 148 8.61 12.95 4.25
C LEU A 148 10.10 13.18 4.58
N GLN A 149 10.44 14.28 5.27
CA GLN A 149 11.81 14.51 5.73
C GLN A 149 12.24 13.50 6.82
N HIS A 150 11.30 13.06 7.66
CA HIS A 150 11.55 11.97 8.60
C HIS A 150 11.71 10.64 7.86
N CYS A 151 10.85 10.38 6.87
CA CYS A 151 10.92 9.15 6.06
C CYS A 151 12.24 9.04 5.29
N ARG A 152 12.80 10.18 4.80
CA ARG A 152 14.07 10.17 4.04
C ARG A 152 15.28 9.73 4.87
N ARG A 153 15.18 9.65 6.16
CA ARG A 153 16.27 9.14 6.99
C ARG A 153 16.52 7.64 6.83
N ALA A 154 15.54 6.90 6.33
CA ALA A 154 15.71 5.49 5.98
C ALA A 154 16.71 5.30 4.82
N ARG A 155 17.31 4.12 4.74
CA ARG A 155 18.26 3.79 3.67
C ARG A 155 17.59 3.80 2.30
N VAL A 156 16.40 3.22 2.19
CA VAL A 156 15.56 3.23 0.99
C VAL A 156 14.22 3.90 1.29
N LEU A 157 13.84 4.89 0.48
CA LEU A 157 12.55 5.56 0.55
C LEU A 157 11.79 5.39 -0.75
N THR A 158 10.63 4.74 -0.66
CA THR A 158 9.72 4.57 -1.79
C THR A 158 8.38 5.22 -1.51
N ALA A 159 7.66 5.62 -2.56
CA ALA A 159 6.35 6.25 -2.43
C ALA A 159 5.44 5.88 -3.60
N THR A 160 4.14 6.16 -3.44
CA THR A 160 3.15 6.09 -4.51
C THR A 160 2.72 7.49 -4.96
N PRO A 161 2.39 7.71 -6.26
CA PRO A 161 1.82 8.98 -6.74
C PRO A 161 0.53 9.37 -6.02
N ARG A 162 -0.20 8.41 -5.41
CA ARG A 162 -1.40 8.68 -4.58
C ARG A 162 -1.13 9.52 -3.33
N LEU A 163 0.13 9.69 -2.94
CA LEU A 163 0.56 10.67 -1.94
C LEU A 163 0.29 12.11 -2.40
N ARG A 164 0.00 12.32 -3.67
CA ARG A 164 -0.18 13.57 -4.42
C ARG A 164 1.15 14.19 -4.83
N LEU A 165 1.33 14.37 -6.14
CA LEU A 165 2.54 14.94 -6.71
C LEU A 165 2.91 16.32 -6.13
N PRO A 166 1.96 17.27 -5.85
CA PRO A 166 2.33 18.53 -5.21
C PRO A 166 2.96 18.37 -3.82
N VAL A 167 2.56 17.36 -3.04
CA VAL A 167 3.16 17.09 -1.73
C VAL A 167 4.58 16.55 -1.90
N LEU A 168 4.79 15.64 -2.85
CA LEU A 168 6.12 15.11 -3.18
C LEU A 168 7.04 16.22 -3.66
N GLU A 169 6.58 17.06 -4.59
CA GLU A 169 7.35 18.18 -5.12
C GLU A 169 7.71 19.19 -4.02
N ALA A 170 6.73 19.63 -3.23
CA ALA A 170 6.96 20.60 -2.16
C ALA A 170 7.89 20.06 -1.06
N SER A 171 7.92 18.75 -0.83
CA SER A 171 8.81 18.14 0.16
C SER A 171 10.28 18.23 -0.24
N GLY A 172 10.60 18.27 -1.54
CA GLY A 172 11.96 18.27 -2.06
C GLY A 172 12.78 17.01 -1.73
N VAL A 173 12.17 15.94 -1.21
CA VAL A 173 12.91 14.71 -0.86
C VAL A 173 13.28 13.90 -2.09
N ALA A 174 14.45 13.26 -2.06
CA ALA A 174 14.83 12.29 -3.07
C ALA A 174 14.18 10.93 -2.77
N LEU A 175 13.42 10.40 -3.71
CA LEU A 175 12.88 9.05 -3.64
C LEU A 175 13.82 8.06 -4.34
N ASP A 176 14.01 6.88 -3.75
CA ASP A 176 14.69 5.77 -4.41
C ASP A 176 13.79 5.13 -5.45
N ALA A 177 12.47 5.01 -5.16
CA ALA A 177 11.50 4.63 -6.17
C ALA A 177 10.14 5.33 -6.00
N LEU A 178 9.48 5.60 -7.12
CA LEU A 178 8.07 6.03 -7.21
C LEU A 178 7.31 4.95 -7.98
N ILE A 179 6.32 4.33 -7.29
CA ILE A 179 5.64 3.12 -7.74
C ILE A 179 4.15 3.41 -7.86
N GLY A 180 3.60 3.26 -9.05
CA GLY A 180 2.19 3.51 -9.30
C GLY A 180 1.62 2.67 -10.44
N SER A 181 0.37 2.94 -10.80
CA SER A 181 -0.35 2.29 -11.89
C SER A 181 -0.35 3.18 -13.13
N ALA A 182 -0.06 2.59 -14.30
CA ALA A 182 -0.26 3.24 -15.58
C ALA A 182 -1.75 3.32 -15.97
N LEU A 183 -2.59 2.47 -15.36
CA LEU A 183 -4.02 2.36 -15.67
C LEU A 183 -4.88 3.30 -14.83
N ASP A 184 -4.36 3.83 -13.70
CA ASP A 184 -5.10 4.73 -12.83
C ASP A 184 -4.76 6.20 -13.14
N PRO A 185 -5.72 7.00 -13.61
CA PRO A 185 -5.49 8.42 -13.87
C PRO A 185 -4.96 9.21 -12.67
N ALA A 186 -5.31 8.81 -11.44
CA ALA A 186 -4.86 9.45 -10.21
C ALA A 186 -3.39 9.15 -9.86
N GLU A 187 -2.76 8.19 -10.54
CA GLU A 187 -1.36 7.80 -10.35
C GLU A 187 -0.45 8.20 -11.51
N GLN A 188 -0.99 8.90 -12.49
CA GLN A 188 -0.20 9.43 -13.59
C GLN A 188 0.80 10.48 -13.09
N VAL A 189 2.02 10.40 -13.61
CA VAL A 189 3.12 11.33 -13.30
C VAL A 189 3.53 12.04 -14.59
N PRO A 190 2.90 13.17 -14.93
CA PRO A 190 3.24 13.94 -16.12
C PRO A 190 4.72 14.38 -16.11
N ALA A 191 5.28 14.53 -17.29
CA ALA A 191 6.63 15.07 -17.42
C ALA A 191 6.72 16.47 -16.79
N GLY A 192 7.75 16.72 -16.01
CA GLY A 192 7.97 18.00 -15.34
C GLY A 192 7.15 18.23 -14.05
N SER A 193 6.33 17.26 -13.62
CA SER A 193 5.58 17.39 -12.35
C SER A 193 6.44 17.22 -11.10
N LEU A 194 7.67 16.73 -11.24
CA LEU A 194 8.66 16.60 -10.17
C LEU A 194 9.98 17.20 -10.66
N SER A 195 10.53 18.16 -9.93
CA SER A 195 11.84 18.75 -10.19
C SER A 195 12.97 17.77 -9.83
N ARG A 196 12.76 16.98 -8.78
CA ARG A 196 13.67 15.93 -8.37
C ARG A 196 13.08 14.57 -8.78
N LEU A 197 13.66 13.99 -9.84
CA LEU A 197 13.22 12.68 -10.32
C LEU A 197 13.59 11.56 -9.32
N PRO A 198 12.71 10.57 -9.09
CA PRO A 198 13.05 9.37 -8.34
C PRO A 198 14.12 8.55 -9.06
N GLY A 199 14.94 7.83 -8.30
CA GLY A 199 15.97 6.94 -8.85
C GLY A 199 15.38 5.83 -9.75
N LEU A 200 14.18 5.36 -9.41
CA LEU A 200 13.43 4.36 -10.18
C LEU A 200 11.96 4.77 -10.27
N ARG A 201 11.39 4.78 -11.47
CA ARG A 201 9.95 4.93 -11.68
C ARG A 201 9.38 3.60 -12.15
N ILE A 202 8.28 3.17 -11.56
CA ILE A 202 7.59 1.94 -11.93
C ILE A 202 6.11 2.24 -12.15
N ALA A 203 5.57 1.77 -13.27
CA ALA A 203 4.16 1.86 -13.59
C ALA A 203 3.64 0.47 -13.95
N THR A 204 2.69 -0.04 -13.16
CA THR A 204 2.07 -1.35 -13.36
C THR A 204 0.93 -1.26 -14.37
N GLU A 205 0.75 -2.33 -15.15
CA GLU A 205 -0.31 -2.45 -16.18
C GLU A 205 -1.11 -3.75 -15.98
N GLY A 206 -1.30 -4.15 -14.74
CA GLY A 206 -2.05 -5.35 -14.38
C GLY A 206 -1.46 -6.61 -15.01
N ALA A 207 -2.29 -7.40 -15.69
CA ALA A 207 -1.88 -8.65 -16.34
C ALA A 207 -0.84 -8.46 -17.46
N GLN A 208 -0.61 -7.24 -17.92
CA GLN A 208 0.41 -6.93 -18.95
C GLN A 208 1.80 -6.63 -18.35
N GLY A 209 1.95 -6.74 -17.03
CA GLY A 209 3.19 -6.38 -16.35
C GLY A 209 3.28 -4.88 -16.12
N GLY A 210 4.21 -4.22 -16.80
CA GLY A 210 4.40 -2.79 -16.69
C GLY A 210 5.73 -2.32 -17.29
N TRP A 211 6.16 -1.14 -16.87
CA TRP A 211 7.45 -0.60 -17.27
C TRP A 211 8.17 0.06 -16.08
N SER A 212 9.48 0.16 -16.18
CA SER A 212 10.32 0.89 -15.24
C SER A 212 11.30 1.83 -15.96
N SER A 213 11.70 2.87 -15.29
CA SER A 213 12.71 3.80 -15.79
C SER A 213 13.68 4.18 -14.66
N PRO A 214 14.97 3.77 -14.76
CA PRO A 214 15.55 2.92 -15.80
C PRO A 214 15.00 1.49 -15.79
N GLY A 215 15.17 0.73 -16.89
CA GLY A 215 14.87 -0.70 -16.95
C GLY A 215 14.03 -1.14 -18.16
N GLY A 216 12.96 -0.40 -18.53
CA GLY A 216 12.09 -0.77 -19.65
C GLY A 216 10.89 -1.65 -19.24
N ARG A 217 10.37 -2.44 -20.17
CA ARG A 217 9.22 -3.32 -19.95
C ARG A 217 9.59 -4.53 -19.08
N TYR A 218 8.64 -4.95 -18.22
CA TYR A 218 8.71 -6.20 -17.48
C TYR A 218 7.38 -6.97 -17.59
N ALA A 219 7.45 -8.28 -17.51
CA ALA A 219 6.27 -9.14 -17.58
C ALA A 219 5.54 -9.21 -16.22
N ALA A 220 4.23 -9.47 -16.26
CA ALA A 220 3.49 -9.85 -15.06
C ALA A 220 3.93 -11.23 -14.57
N GLU A 221 3.78 -11.47 -13.27
CA GLU A 221 3.88 -12.82 -12.72
C GLU A 221 2.62 -13.60 -13.09
N PRO A 222 2.74 -14.83 -13.60
CA PRO A 222 1.58 -15.66 -13.90
C PRO A 222 0.75 -15.97 -12.66
N LEU A 223 -0.57 -15.83 -12.77
CA LEU A 223 -1.48 -16.23 -11.71
C LEU A 223 -1.57 -17.75 -11.60
N GLN A 224 -1.64 -18.28 -10.38
CA GLN A 224 -1.84 -19.71 -10.12
C GLN A 224 -3.32 -20.11 -10.12
N GLY A 225 -4.20 -19.27 -10.67
CA GLY A 225 -5.64 -19.47 -10.71
C GLY A 225 -6.38 -18.28 -11.29
N ALA A 226 -7.70 -18.25 -11.11
CA ALA A 226 -8.50 -17.08 -11.48
C ALA A 226 -8.23 -15.90 -10.55
N VAL A 227 -8.46 -14.68 -11.04
CA VAL A 227 -8.53 -13.48 -10.18
C VAL A 227 -9.75 -13.64 -9.28
N VAL A 228 -9.52 -13.49 -7.97
CA VAL A 228 -10.58 -13.51 -6.93
C VAL A 228 -10.95 -12.09 -6.54
N ASP A 229 -9.96 -11.26 -6.29
CA ASP A 229 -10.14 -9.85 -5.93
C ASP A 229 -8.86 -9.08 -6.28
N SER A 230 -9.00 -7.96 -6.96
CA SER A 230 -7.87 -7.11 -7.31
C SER A 230 -7.53 -6.06 -6.24
N TYR A 231 -8.21 -6.06 -5.07
CA TYR A 231 -7.94 -5.10 -3.99
C TYR A 231 -6.54 -5.31 -3.39
N GLY A 232 -5.76 -4.22 -3.35
CA GLY A 232 -4.43 -4.23 -2.72
C GLY A 232 -3.31 -4.84 -3.55
N CYS A 233 -3.57 -5.31 -4.80
CA CYS A 233 -2.52 -5.87 -5.66
C CYS A 233 -1.38 -4.88 -5.92
N GLY A 234 -1.70 -3.61 -6.20
CA GLY A 234 -0.72 -2.55 -6.39
C GLY A 234 0.08 -2.23 -5.14
N ASP A 235 -0.58 -2.22 -3.98
CA ASP A 235 0.05 -1.96 -2.70
C ASP A 235 0.98 -3.11 -2.29
N SER A 236 0.54 -4.36 -2.54
CA SER A 236 1.35 -5.56 -2.33
C SER A 236 2.56 -5.61 -3.27
N PHE A 237 2.38 -5.20 -4.54
CA PHE A 237 3.47 -5.02 -5.49
C PHE A 237 4.49 -4.00 -4.97
N ALA A 238 4.04 -2.82 -4.57
CA ALA A 238 4.91 -1.75 -4.06
C ALA A 238 5.66 -2.15 -2.79
N ALA A 239 5.01 -2.90 -1.90
CA ALA A 239 5.64 -3.49 -0.73
C ALA A 239 6.77 -4.46 -1.12
N GLY A 240 6.54 -5.34 -2.08
CA GLY A 240 7.55 -6.26 -2.60
C GLY A 240 8.74 -5.54 -3.21
N VAL A 241 8.50 -4.51 -4.04
CA VAL A 241 9.58 -3.67 -4.61
C VAL A 241 10.37 -3.00 -3.49
N THR A 242 9.70 -2.41 -2.50
CA THR A 242 10.36 -1.74 -1.36
C THR A 242 11.26 -2.70 -0.60
N ALA A 243 10.77 -3.91 -0.30
CA ALA A 243 11.56 -4.93 0.40
C ALA A 243 12.78 -5.39 -0.43
N GLY A 244 12.61 -5.62 -1.73
CA GLY A 244 13.71 -6.01 -2.61
C GLY A 244 14.80 -4.94 -2.71
N LEU A 245 14.41 -3.66 -2.88
CA LEU A 245 15.37 -2.55 -2.89
C LEU A 245 16.05 -2.40 -1.51
N ALA A 246 15.30 -2.57 -0.42
CA ALA A 246 15.86 -2.55 0.93
C ALA A 246 16.82 -3.73 1.19
N ALA A 247 16.63 -4.88 0.55
CA ALA A 247 17.57 -5.99 0.59
C ALA A 247 18.83 -5.77 -0.27
N GLY A 248 18.89 -4.64 -1.00
CA GLY A 248 20.02 -4.34 -1.90
C GLY A 248 19.96 -5.06 -3.25
N TRP A 249 18.79 -5.60 -3.60
CA TRP A 249 18.60 -6.29 -4.88
C TRP A 249 18.56 -5.29 -6.05
N SER A 250 18.83 -5.77 -7.23
CA SER A 250 18.68 -4.97 -8.45
C SER A 250 17.19 -4.57 -8.64
N ALA A 251 16.96 -3.51 -9.43
CA ALA A 251 15.61 -3.08 -9.77
C ALA A 251 14.78 -4.21 -10.39
N ALA A 252 15.37 -5.04 -11.26
CA ALA A 252 14.69 -6.16 -11.89
C ALA A 252 14.26 -7.23 -10.88
N GLU A 253 15.11 -7.59 -9.93
CA GLU A 253 14.80 -8.57 -8.88
C GLU A 253 13.73 -8.03 -7.91
N ALA A 254 13.83 -6.75 -7.53
CA ALA A 254 12.83 -6.08 -6.69
C ALA A 254 11.47 -6.02 -7.39
N ILE A 255 11.41 -5.69 -8.69
CA ILE A 255 10.18 -5.70 -9.49
C ILE A 255 9.61 -7.11 -9.58
N ALA A 256 10.44 -8.13 -9.78
CA ALA A 256 9.99 -9.52 -9.82
C ALA A 256 9.38 -9.96 -8.47
N LEU A 257 9.95 -9.54 -7.34
CA LEU A 257 9.34 -9.77 -6.03
C LEU A 257 7.98 -9.06 -5.92
N GLY A 258 7.92 -7.79 -6.35
CA GLY A 258 6.67 -7.03 -6.39
C GLY A 258 5.60 -7.73 -7.22
N ALA A 259 5.96 -8.21 -8.43
CA ALA A 259 5.03 -8.93 -9.31
C ALA A 259 4.46 -10.20 -8.64
N ARG A 260 5.31 -10.99 -7.97
CA ARG A 260 4.86 -12.15 -7.18
C ARG A 260 3.90 -11.76 -6.06
N CYS A 261 4.19 -10.67 -5.33
CA CYS A 261 3.31 -10.18 -4.26
C CYS A 261 1.95 -9.73 -4.79
N GLY A 262 1.93 -8.98 -5.89
CA GLY A 262 0.69 -8.53 -6.53
C GLY A 262 -0.13 -9.70 -7.08
N ALA A 263 0.49 -10.66 -7.73
CA ALA A 263 -0.17 -11.86 -8.26
C ALA A 263 -0.76 -12.73 -7.13
N ALA A 264 -0.01 -12.94 -6.04
CA ALA A 264 -0.51 -13.68 -4.88
C ALA A 264 -1.70 -12.97 -4.21
N CYS A 265 -1.70 -11.64 -4.17
CA CYS A 265 -2.82 -10.85 -3.65
C CYS A 265 -4.08 -11.05 -4.50
N ALA A 266 -3.97 -11.09 -5.82
CA ALA A 266 -5.11 -11.25 -6.73
C ALA A 266 -5.87 -12.57 -6.57
N GLY A 267 -5.25 -13.58 -5.99
CA GLY A 267 -5.87 -14.89 -5.71
C GLY A 267 -6.65 -14.97 -4.40
N VAL A 268 -6.86 -13.85 -3.70
CA VAL A 268 -7.45 -13.83 -2.35
C VAL A 268 -8.63 -12.87 -2.30
N PHE A 269 -9.73 -13.25 -1.65
CA PHE A 269 -10.84 -12.35 -1.36
C PHE A 269 -10.49 -11.37 -0.24
N GLY A 270 -10.53 -10.07 -0.52
CA GLY A 270 -10.07 -9.01 0.36
C GLY A 270 -8.54 -8.84 0.37
N PRO A 271 -7.99 -7.98 1.24
CA PRO A 271 -6.60 -7.52 1.14
C PRO A 271 -5.58 -8.54 1.67
N TYR A 272 -6.03 -9.55 2.41
CA TYR A 272 -5.17 -10.56 3.03
C TYR A 272 -5.81 -11.95 2.94
N PRO A 273 -5.04 -13.05 2.85
CA PRO A 273 -5.57 -14.39 3.05
C PRO A 273 -6.33 -14.48 4.38
N ALA A 274 -7.39 -15.25 4.41
CA ALA A 274 -8.05 -15.62 5.66
C ALA A 274 -7.02 -16.33 6.55
N GLY A 275 -6.91 -15.89 7.81
CA GLY A 275 -6.05 -16.51 8.81
C GLY A 275 -6.64 -17.82 9.30
#